data_ed43587bf1e9350b5481949d83b7b123
#
_entry.id   ed43587bf1e9350b5481949d83b7b123
#
_cell.length_a   1.000
_cell.length_b   1.000
_cell.length_c   1.000
_cell.angle_alpha   90.00
_cell.angle_beta   90.00
_cell.angle_gamma   90.00
#
_symmetry.space_group_name_H-M   'P 1'
#
loop_
_entity.id
_entity.type
_entity.pdbx_description
1 polymer ?
#
loop_
_entity_poly.entity_id
_entity_poly.type
_entity_poly.pdbx_seq_one_letter_code
_entity_poly.pdbx_strand_id
1 'polypeptide(L)'
;MSEVPDSYDPETAEQRWRAEWLDSDVYSYDDDPERPDYIIDTPPPYPTGNLHIGNALGWCYMDYAARYHRLQGDDVLFPQGWDCHGLPTEVKVEENRDIHRTDVSREQFREWCVEHTDAQIGAMKETMLTL
;
A
#
# COMPACT_ATOMS: atom_id res chain seq x y z
N MET A 1 16.29 18.46 -26.06
CA MET A 1 15.04 18.96 -25.44
C MET A 1 13.95 18.08 -25.99
N SER A 2 13.27 17.31 -25.14
CA SER A 2 12.12 16.52 -25.57
C SER A 2 10.98 17.49 -25.90
N GLU A 3 10.37 17.35 -27.07
CA GLU A 3 9.16 18.10 -27.41
C GLU A 3 8.07 17.79 -26.39
N VAL A 4 7.43 18.83 -25.89
CA VAL A 4 6.24 18.66 -25.03
C VAL A 4 5.12 18.15 -25.95
N PRO A 5 4.47 17.03 -25.64
CA PRO A 5 3.40 16.50 -26.48
C PRO A 5 2.21 17.46 -26.55
N ASP A 6 1.52 17.49 -27.68
CA ASP A 6 0.37 18.36 -27.93
C ASP A 6 -0.84 18.05 -27.03
N SER A 7 -0.90 16.83 -26.48
CA SER A 7 -1.95 16.39 -25.56
C SER A 7 -1.37 15.51 -24.46
N TYR A 8 -1.95 15.62 -23.27
CA TYR A 8 -1.63 14.75 -22.15
C TYR A 8 -2.37 13.42 -22.28
N ASP A 9 -1.61 12.33 -22.29
CA ASP A 9 -2.13 10.97 -22.23
C ASP A 9 -1.84 10.40 -20.82
N PRO A 10 -2.86 10.32 -19.95
CA PRO A 10 -2.66 9.89 -18.55
C PRO A 10 -2.14 8.46 -18.48
N GLU A 11 -2.67 7.54 -19.27
CA GLU A 11 -2.29 6.12 -19.20
C GLU A 11 -0.79 5.91 -19.45
N THR A 12 -0.28 6.50 -20.51
CA THR A 12 1.15 6.44 -20.85
C THR A 12 2.01 7.17 -19.83
N ALA A 13 1.56 8.35 -19.37
CA ALA A 13 2.32 9.16 -18.43
C ALA A 13 2.42 8.50 -17.06
N GLU A 14 1.32 7.98 -16.54
CA GLU A 14 1.27 7.31 -15.24
C GLU A 14 2.14 6.04 -15.22
N GLN A 15 2.04 5.19 -16.24
CA GLN A 15 2.89 4.00 -16.35
C GLN A 15 4.38 4.35 -16.40
N ARG A 16 4.74 5.39 -17.17
CA ARG A 16 6.12 5.85 -17.27
C ARG A 16 6.66 6.36 -15.95
N TRP A 17 5.92 7.23 -15.27
CA TRP A 17 6.38 7.82 -14.02
C TRP A 17 6.42 6.82 -12.88
N ARG A 18 5.46 5.88 -12.82
CA ARG A 18 5.51 4.76 -11.88
C ARG A 18 6.79 3.94 -12.05
N ALA A 19 7.13 3.59 -13.28
CA ALA A 19 8.37 2.84 -13.56
C ALA A 19 9.62 3.63 -13.16
N GLU A 20 9.69 4.91 -13.51
CA GLU A 20 10.81 5.80 -13.18
C GLU A 20 11.00 5.93 -11.66
N TRP A 21 9.93 6.13 -10.90
CA TRP A 21 10.00 6.28 -9.46
C TRP A 21 10.40 4.99 -8.73
N LEU A 22 9.96 3.84 -9.24
CA LEU A 22 10.37 2.54 -8.69
C LEU A 22 11.84 2.22 -9.00
N ASP A 23 12.32 2.60 -10.18
CA ASP A 23 13.71 2.35 -10.59
C ASP A 23 14.71 3.30 -9.89
N SER A 24 14.30 4.54 -9.68
CA SER A 24 15.13 5.58 -9.04
C SER A 24 15.07 5.60 -7.52
N ASP A 25 14.26 4.75 -6.90
CA ASP A 25 14.15 4.58 -5.44
C ASP A 25 13.83 5.88 -4.68
N VAL A 26 13.08 6.80 -5.33
CA VAL A 26 12.77 8.14 -4.79
C VAL A 26 11.97 8.14 -3.50
N TYR A 27 11.42 6.99 -3.12
CA TYR A 27 10.62 6.83 -1.92
C TYR A 27 11.37 6.20 -0.75
N SER A 28 12.64 5.86 -0.92
CA SER A 28 13.48 5.37 0.17
C SER A 28 13.63 6.40 1.29
N TYR A 29 13.77 5.90 2.48
CA TYR A 29 14.22 6.63 3.66
C TYR A 29 15.67 6.23 3.92
N ASP A 30 16.57 7.21 3.92
CA ASP A 30 18.02 6.97 3.93
C ASP A 30 18.63 7.05 5.34
N ASP A 31 17.87 7.52 6.35
CA ASP A 31 18.36 7.82 7.70
C ASP A 31 19.60 8.75 7.65
N ASP A 32 19.51 9.77 6.81
CA ASP A 32 20.60 10.71 6.56
C ASP A 32 20.67 11.79 7.65
N PRO A 33 21.70 11.81 8.51
CA PRO A 33 21.81 12.78 9.60
C PRO A 33 21.98 14.25 9.16
N GLU A 34 22.23 14.49 7.88
CA GLU A 34 22.37 15.84 7.31
C GLU A 34 21.02 16.42 6.86
N ARG A 35 19.96 15.59 6.84
CA ARG A 35 18.61 15.97 6.39
C ARG A 35 17.61 15.92 7.55
N PRO A 36 16.65 16.86 7.64
CA PRO A 36 15.58 16.77 8.61
C PRO A 36 14.69 15.58 8.34
N ASP A 37 14.32 14.83 9.38
CA ASP A 37 13.35 13.74 9.28
C ASP A 37 11.92 14.24 9.21
N TYR A 38 11.13 13.65 8.32
CA TYR A 38 9.69 13.79 8.33
C TYR A 38 9.02 12.43 8.34
N ILE A 39 8.34 12.10 9.43
CA ILE A 39 7.79 10.77 9.66
C ILE A 39 6.26 10.83 9.60
N ILE A 40 5.67 9.98 8.75
CA ILE A 40 4.22 9.79 8.70
C ILE A 40 3.90 8.43 9.33
N ASP A 41 3.33 8.48 10.52
CA ASP A 41 2.83 7.29 11.23
C ASP A 41 1.34 7.15 10.99
N THR A 42 0.93 6.04 10.37
CA THR A 42 -0.46 5.74 10.08
C THR A 42 -0.85 4.40 10.66
N PRO A 43 -2.07 4.25 11.19
CA PRO A 43 -2.55 2.93 11.58
C PRO A 43 -2.61 2.01 10.35
N PRO A 44 -2.05 0.80 10.45
CA PRO A 44 -2.06 -0.14 9.34
C PRO A 44 -3.50 -0.57 9.01
N PRO A 45 -3.92 -0.57 7.73
CA PRO A 45 -5.23 -1.04 7.35
C PRO A 45 -5.35 -2.56 7.46
N TYR A 46 -6.58 -3.05 7.64
CA TYR A 46 -6.88 -4.46 7.42
C TYR A 46 -6.76 -4.82 5.94
N PRO A 47 -6.14 -5.94 5.59
CA PRO A 47 -6.05 -6.40 4.21
C PRO A 47 -7.40 -6.96 3.75
N THR A 48 -8.21 -6.11 3.13
CA THR A 48 -9.57 -6.45 2.66
C THR A 48 -9.66 -6.64 1.14
N GLY A 49 -8.57 -6.44 0.42
CA GLY A 49 -8.45 -6.59 -1.03
C GLY A 49 -8.65 -5.29 -1.78
N ASN A 50 -9.86 -4.77 -1.84
CA ASN A 50 -10.14 -3.54 -2.59
C ASN A 50 -10.13 -2.31 -1.69
N LEU A 51 -9.40 -1.28 -2.11
CA LEU A 51 -9.46 0.02 -1.46
C LEU A 51 -10.78 0.72 -1.78
N HIS A 52 -11.50 1.10 -0.75
CA HIS A 52 -12.64 2.00 -0.89
C HIS A 52 -12.13 3.42 -1.19
N ILE A 53 -12.87 4.20 -2.00
CA ILE A 53 -12.46 5.56 -2.38
C ILE A 53 -12.14 6.46 -1.18
N GLY A 54 -12.84 6.29 -0.06
CA GLY A 54 -12.56 7.03 1.17
C GLY A 54 -11.20 6.67 1.78
N ASN A 55 -10.78 5.39 1.70
CA ASN A 55 -9.45 4.97 2.11
C ASN A 55 -8.39 5.55 1.17
N ALA A 56 -8.58 5.40 -0.15
CA ALA A 56 -7.67 5.95 -1.15
C ALA A 56 -7.45 7.45 -0.94
N LEU A 57 -8.52 8.22 -0.72
CA LEU A 57 -8.43 9.66 -0.44
C LEU A 57 -7.59 9.96 0.81
N GLY A 58 -7.76 9.20 1.89
CA GLY A 58 -6.96 9.35 3.11
C GLY A 58 -5.47 9.13 2.85
N TRP A 59 -5.11 8.08 2.10
CA TRP A 59 -3.72 7.82 1.70
C TRP A 59 -3.16 8.90 0.79
N CYS A 60 -3.94 9.41 -0.18
CA CYS A 60 -3.51 10.50 -1.05
C CYS A 60 -3.13 11.76 -0.26
N TYR A 61 -3.88 12.14 0.78
CA TYR A 61 -3.50 13.29 1.61
C TYR A 61 -2.14 13.09 2.29
N MET A 62 -1.87 11.91 2.80
CA MET A 62 -0.58 11.60 3.42
C MET A 62 0.55 11.56 2.39
N ASP A 63 0.29 11.00 1.20
CA ASP A 63 1.25 10.99 0.10
C ASP A 63 1.58 12.39 -0.39
N TYR A 64 0.60 13.29 -0.48
CA TYR A 64 0.86 14.69 -0.83
C TYR A 64 1.76 15.37 0.19
N ALA A 65 1.55 15.13 1.49
CA ALA A 65 2.44 15.64 2.53
C ALA A 65 3.86 15.06 2.40
N ALA A 66 3.98 13.73 2.18
CA ALA A 66 5.25 13.07 1.97
C ALA A 66 6.02 13.65 0.77
N ARG A 67 5.35 13.81 -0.38
CA ARG A 67 5.95 14.40 -1.58
C ARG A 67 6.37 15.85 -1.37
N TYR A 68 5.54 16.64 -0.68
CA TYR A 68 5.89 18.02 -0.34
C TYR A 68 7.17 18.08 0.48
N HIS A 69 7.28 17.29 1.53
CA HIS A 69 8.46 17.26 2.40
C HIS A 69 9.72 16.77 1.66
N ARG A 70 9.60 15.77 0.78
CA ARG A 70 10.71 15.37 -0.10
C ARG A 70 11.19 16.51 -0.99
N LEU A 71 10.25 17.29 -1.56
CA LEU A 71 10.61 18.46 -2.36
C LEU A 71 11.28 19.59 -1.55
N GLN A 72 11.07 19.64 -0.22
CA GLN A 72 11.80 20.55 0.67
C GLN A 72 13.19 20.05 1.04
N GLY A 73 13.53 18.81 0.72
CA GLY A 73 14.80 18.18 1.04
C GLY A 73 14.79 17.34 2.31
N ASP A 74 13.64 17.17 2.93
CA ASP A 74 13.50 16.30 4.12
C ASP A 74 13.70 14.82 3.75
N ASP A 75 14.18 14.04 4.69
CA ASP A 75 14.22 12.60 4.61
C ASP A 75 12.90 12.02 5.14
N VAL A 76 12.12 11.39 4.26
CA VAL A 76 10.72 11.08 4.54
C VAL A 76 10.52 9.60 4.75
N LEU A 77 10.14 9.22 5.98
CA LEU A 77 9.69 7.88 6.33
C LEU A 77 8.16 7.79 6.27
N PHE A 78 7.63 7.09 5.29
CA PHE A 78 6.20 6.80 5.15
C PHE A 78 5.99 5.29 4.91
N PRO A 79 6.09 4.44 5.95
CA PRO A 79 5.99 3.01 5.82
C PRO A 79 4.53 2.57 5.67
N GLN A 80 4.28 1.58 4.83
CA GLN A 80 3.00 0.90 4.74
C GLN A 80 3.03 -0.40 5.54
N GLY A 81 2.25 -0.45 6.61
CA GLY A 81 2.00 -1.66 7.39
C GLY A 81 0.66 -2.31 7.06
N TRP A 82 0.41 -3.50 7.62
CA TRP A 82 -0.84 -4.25 7.47
C TRP A 82 -1.29 -4.80 8.82
N ASP A 83 -2.55 -4.58 9.20
CA ASP A 83 -3.16 -5.25 10.35
C ASP A 83 -3.73 -6.60 9.93
N CYS A 84 -2.95 -7.64 10.12
CA CYS A 84 -3.28 -9.00 9.67
C CYS A 84 -4.07 -9.82 10.68
N HIS A 85 -4.34 -9.27 11.87
CA HIS A 85 -4.95 -10.03 12.96
C HIS A 85 -6.42 -9.67 13.18
N GLY A 86 -7.18 -10.68 13.60
CA GLY A 86 -8.50 -10.48 14.13
C GLY A 86 -9.63 -11.21 13.41
N LEU A 87 -10.80 -11.10 14.02
CA LEU A 87 -12.03 -11.75 13.60
C LEU A 87 -12.45 -11.48 12.14
N PRO A 88 -12.21 -10.28 11.56
CA PRO A 88 -12.59 -10.03 10.16
C PRO A 88 -11.95 -10.99 9.16
N THR A 89 -10.66 -11.30 9.32
CA THR A 89 -9.95 -12.28 8.47
C THR A 89 -10.54 -13.69 8.64
N GLU A 90 -10.76 -14.11 9.89
CA GLU A 90 -11.32 -15.42 10.19
C GLU A 90 -12.71 -15.61 9.58
N VAL A 91 -13.60 -14.62 9.73
CA VAL A 91 -14.95 -14.65 9.13
C VAL A 91 -14.87 -14.74 7.61
N LYS A 92 -13.98 -14.00 6.97
CA LYS A 92 -13.81 -14.07 5.51
C LYS A 92 -13.31 -15.42 5.03
N VAL A 93 -12.42 -16.07 5.77
CA VAL A 93 -11.96 -17.43 5.44
C VAL A 93 -13.08 -18.43 5.60
N GLU A 94 -13.88 -18.36 6.66
CA GLU A 94 -15.06 -19.20 6.85
C GLU A 94 -16.06 -19.03 5.70
N GLU A 95 -16.40 -17.78 5.34
CA GLU A 95 -17.30 -17.46 4.22
C GLU A 95 -16.78 -17.98 2.88
N ASN A 96 -15.52 -17.71 2.56
CA ASN A 96 -14.94 -18.07 1.26
C ASN A 96 -14.78 -19.58 1.06
N ARG A 97 -14.63 -20.35 2.14
CA ARG A 97 -14.45 -21.80 2.09
C ARG A 97 -15.72 -22.57 2.46
N ASP A 98 -16.80 -21.89 2.81
CA ASP A 98 -18.08 -22.48 3.25
C ASP A 98 -17.87 -23.50 4.39
N ILE A 99 -17.11 -23.11 5.41
CA ILE A 99 -16.78 -23.92 6.59
C ILE A 99 -16.93 -23.12 7.87
N HIS A 100 -16.98 -23.83 8.99
CA HIS A 100 -16.80 -23.23 10.31
C HIS A 100 -15.39 -23.58 10.85
N ARG A 101 -14.75 -22.64 11.57
CA ARG A 101 -13.38 -22.83 12.11
C ARG A 101 -13.20 -24.09 12.98
N THR A 102 -14.31 -24.61 13.55
CA THR A 102 -14.29 -25.84 14.35
C THR A 102 -14.30 -27.13 13.51
N ASP A 103 -14.50 -27.03 12.19
CA ASP A 103 -14.59 -28.20 11.31
C ASP A 103 -13.21 -28.71 10.88
N VAL A 104 -12.18 -27.94 11.17
CA VAL A 104 -10.79 -28.22 10.80
C VAL A 104 -9.83 -28.05 11.98
N SER A 105 -8.59 -28.48 11.84
CA SER A 105 -7.57 -28.23 12.87
C SER A 105 -7.24 -26.75 12.94
N ARG A 106 -6.81 -26.30 14.13
CA ARG A 106 -6.38 -24.91 14.34
C ARG A 106 -5.22 -24.52 13.44
N GLU A 107 -4.30 -25.44 13.19
CA GLU A 107 -3.14 -25.25 12.31
C GLU A 107 -3.60 -25.00 10.88
N GLN A 108 -4.51 -25.82 10.38
CA GLN A 108 -5.05 -25.69 9.02
C GLN A 108 -5.84 -24.40 8.84
N PHE A 109 -6.66 -24.04 9.82
CA PHE A 109 -7.41 -22.78 9.77
C PHE A 109 -6.48 -21.57 9.77
N ARG A 110 -5.42 -21.58 10.59
CA ARG A 110 -4.41 -20.54 10.63
C ARG A 110 -3.68 -20.40 9.28
N GLU A 111 -3.29 -21.51 8.66
CA GLU A 111 -2.66 -21.49 7.33
C GLU A 111 -3.56 -20.80 6.30
N TRP A 112 -4.85 -21.10 6.29
CA TRP A 112 -5.80 -20.46 5.40
C TRP A 112 -5.99 -18.98 5.67
N CYS A 113 -5.93 -18.54 6.92
CA CYS A 113 -5.97 -17.13 7.27
C CYS A 113 -4.72 -16.39 6.75
N VAL A 114 -3.54 -16.98 6.86
CA VAL A 114 -2.30 -16.43 6.32
C VAL A 114 -2.36 -16.34 4.79
N GLU A 115 -2.72 -17.43 4.12
CA GLU A 115 -2.88 -17.48 2.66
C GLU A 115 -3.85 -16.40 2.16
N HIS A 116 -5.02 -16.29 2.80
CA HIS A 116 -6.01 -15.27 2.48
C HIS A 116 -5.44 -13.86 2.65
N THR A 117 -4.80 -13.58 3.79
CA THR A 117 -4.23 -12.28 4.12
C THR A 117 -3.16 -11.87 3.11
N ASP A 118 -2.23 -12.77 2.78
CA ASP A 118 -1.17 -12.51 1.81
C ASP A 118 -1.72 -12.17 0.42
N ALA A 119 -2.76 -12.88 -0.01
CA ALA A 119 -3.43 -12.58 -1.28
C ALA A 119 -4.09 -11.19 -1.27
N GLN A 120 -4.74 -10.80 -0.16
CA GLN A 120 -5.38 -9.48 -0.03
C GLN A 120 -4.34 -8.35 0.03
N ILE A 121 -3.23 -8.55 0.75
CA ILE A 121 -2.10 -7.61 0.78
C ILE A 121 -1.56 -7.37 -0.63
N GLY A 122 -1.34 -8.44 -1.39
CA GLY A 122 -0.89 -8.34 -2.78
C GLY A 122 -1.82 -7.48 -3.64
N ALA A 123 -3.13 -7.72 -3.57
CA ALA A 123 -4.13 -6.96 -4.32
C ALA A 123 -4.19 -5.48 -3.92
N MET A 124 -4.13 -5.19 -2.60
CA MET A 124 -4.13 -3.81 -2.10
C MET A 124 -2.85 -3.07 -2.48
N LYS A 125 -1.70 -3.73 -2.37
CA LYS A 125 -0.40 -3.16 -2.76
C LYS A 125 -0.41 -2.76 -4.24
N GLU A 126 -0.88 -3.63 -5.14
CA GLU A 126 -1.02 -3.29 -6.56
C GLU A 126 -1.92 -2.07 -6.78
N THR A 127 -3.05 -1.99 -6.08
CA THR A 127 -3.94 -0.83 -6.17
C THR A 127 -3.25 0.45 -5.68
N MET A 128 -2.55 0.41 -4.54
CA MET A 128 -1.81 1.57 -4.01
C MET A 128 -0.71 2.03 -4.96
N LEU A 129 -0.05 1.11 -5.65
CA LEU A 129 0.99 1.44 -6.63
C LEU A 129 0.44 2.05 -7.92
N THR A 130 -0.87 2.02 -8.14
CA THR A 130 -1.53 2.65 -9.30
C THR A 130 -2.14 4.01 -9.00
N LEU A 131 -2.20 4.40 -7.73
CA LEU A 131 -2.67 5.72 -7.27
C LEU A 131 -1.53 6.74 -7.28
#